data_d4f682643c3e0e2dc99f7d46f89ec51a
#
_entry.id   d4f682643c3e0e2dc99f7d46f89ec51a
#
_cell.length_a   1.000
_cell.length_b   1.000
_cell.length_c   1.000
_cell.angle_alpha   90.00
_cell.angle_beta   90.00
_cell.angle_gamma   90.00
#
_symmetry.space_group_name_H-M   'P 1'
#
loop_
_entity.id
_entity.type
_entity.pdbx_description
1 polymer ?
#
loop_
_entity_poly.entity_id
_entity_poly.type
_entity_poly.pdbx_seq_one_letter_code
_entity_poly.pdbx_strand_id
1 'polypeptide(L)'
;MKFKALIGTSILAMTVATPAFAQDAEEEVARDAFGGEIVVTAQRQSERLQDVPIAVSAFSAESLEAQQIENPSDLQLTLPNVTFTKTNFTSSSFTIRGIGDLCVGVSCDSATAIHQNESPLIGTRLFETEFFDLERIEVLRGPQGTLFGRNATSGVVNVVTAKPDLGAFGASGEFEYGNYDSIKAKGMVNVPLGETLGVRIAGFYLNRDGFTKNLFDDSRIDDRDMYAVRGSIRWQPTPDTTLDLMGYYFREDDNRLRIQKQYCQRDPTGVLGCLNNRRDPGVTNANSTFVGVLTSREFLAIRGIPTAFALGSLYGPDALSTFQPIADPRVVNTDYTPTYFSDELQLQGRLEHSFGAINVSLAGVYQEARVDSSQDYNLSIQDRSFFAPALN
;
A
#
# COMPACT_ATOMS: atom_id res chain seq x y z
N MET A 1 64.64 -17.58 -0.92
CA MET A 1 65.63 -17.24 -1.97
C MET A 1 64.90 -16.74 -3.22
N LYS A 2 65.39 -15.61 -3.74
CA LYS A 2 65.07 -14.91 -4.97
C LYS A 2 63.97 -13.83 -4.90
N PHE A 3 64.46 -12.64 -4.61
CA PHE A 3 63.91 -11.33 -4.97
C PHE A 3 63.71 -11.19 -6.46
N LYS A 4 62.62 -10.56 -6.89
CA LYS A 4 62.53 -9.86 -8.16
C LYS A 4 61.97 -8.47 -7.94
N ALA A 5 62.77 -7.49 -8.29
CA ALA A 5 62.48 -6.06 -8.27
C ALA A 5 61.46 -5.70 -9.37
N LEU A 6 60.53 -4.83 -9.05
CA LEU A 6 59.66 -4.17 -10.02
C LEU A 6 60.10 -2.68 -10.14
N ILE A 7 60.49 -2.33 -11.35
CA ILE A 7 60.91 -1.00 -11.80
C ILE A 7 59.67 -0.16 -11.96
N GLY A 8 59.63 0.97 -11.23
CA GLY A 8 58.58 1.99 -11.41
C GLY A 8 58.90 2.90 -12.60
N THR A 9 57.92 3.09 -13.46
CA THR A 9 57.96 4.06 -14.53
C THR A 9 57.00 5.22 -14.19
N SER A 10 57.59 6.37 -13.81
CA SER A 10 56.86 7.61 -13.58
C SER A 10 56.59 8.29 -14.90
N ILE A 11 55.29 8.42 -15.27
CA ILE A 11 54.87 9.29 -16.39
C ILE A 11 54.51 10.62 -15.81
N LEU A 12 55.30 11.63 -16.21
CA LEU A 12 55.11 13.04 -15.93
C LEU A 12 54.00 13.57 -16.86
N ALA A 13 52.78 13.83 -16.37
CA ALA A 13 51.71 14.46 -17.12
C ALA A 13 51.82 15.98 -16.97
N MET A 14 52.15 16.68 -18.06
CA MET A 14 52.03 18.14 -18.17
C MET A 14 50.56 18.53 -18.18
N THR A 15 50.10 19.26 -17.15
CA THR A 15 48.80 19.93 -17.11
C THR A 15 48.88 21.22 -17.91
N VAL A 16 48.17 21.27 -19.05
CA VAL A 16 47.88 22.52 -19.77
C VAL A 16 46.65 23.15 -19.09
N ALA A 17 46.84 24.29 -18.45
CA ALA A 17 45.75 25.07 -17.87
C ALA A 17 44.96 25.74 -19.01
N THR A 18 43.72 25.35 -19.22
CA THR A 18 42.73 26.11 -20.01
C THR A 18 41.92 27.00 -19.07
N PRO A 19 41.62 28.25 -19.44
CA PRO A 19 40.86 29.15 -18.57
C PRO A 19 39.41 28.70 -18.42
N ALA A 20 38.90 28.74 -17.18
CA ALA A 20 37.55 28.39 -16.78
C ALA A 20 36.52 29.36 -17.37
N PHE A 21 35.73 28.86 -18.32
CA PHE A 21 34.42 29.40 -18.68
C PHE A 21 33.40 28.26 -18.53
N ALA A 22 33.11 27.85 -17.31
CA ALA A 22 32.12 26.81 -17.03
C ALA A 22 31.56 26.98 -15.62
N GLN A 23 31.02 28.16 -15.32
CA GLN A 23 30.34 28.33 -14.04
C GLN A 23 28.85 28.58 -14.17
N ASP A 24 28.36 28.89 -15.38
CA ASP A 24 26.93 29.12 -15.59
C ASP A 24 26.15 27.86 -16.08
N ALA A 25 26.86 26.85 -16.61
CA ALA A 25 26.22 25.62 -17.11
C ALA A 25 26.01 24.53 -16.03
N GLU A 26 26.81 24.52 -14.95
CA GLU A 26 26.64 23.53 -13.86
C GLU A 26 25.50 23.91 -12.90
N GLU A 27 25.13 25.19 -12.78
CA GLU A 27 23.99 25.60 -11.96
C GLU A 27 22.64 25.29 -12.63
N GLU A 28 22.58 25.29 -13.96
CA GLU A 28 21.36 24.94 -14.70
C GLU A 28 21.14 23.45 -14.76
N VAL A 29 22.18 22.64 -14.94
CA VAL A 29 22.13 21.18 -14.93
C VAL A 29 21.87 20.61 -13.51
N ALA A 30 22.39 21.28 -12.47
CA ALA A 30 22.11 20.86 -11.08
C ALA A 30 20.70 21.23 -10.62
N ARG A 31 20.09 22.28 -11.20
CA ARG A 31 18.67 22.62 -10.94
C ARG A 31 17.69 21.65 -11.63
N ASP A 32 18.02 21.17 -12.83
CA ASP A 32 17.20 20.18 -13.53
C ASP A 32 17.30 18.75 -12.92
N ALA A 33 18.41 18.44 -12.25
CA ALA A 33 18.59 17.11 -11.65
C ALA A 33 17.81 16.91 -10.34
N PHE A 34 17.35 18.00 -9.66
CA PHE A 34 16.61 17.92 -8.39
C PHE A 34 15.38 18.84 -8.29
N GLY A 35 14.94 19.48 -9.35
CA GLY A 35 13.94 20.52 -9.24
C GLY A 35 13.19 20.87 -10.50
N GLY A 36 12.71 19.90 -11.23
CA GLY A 36 11.59 20.16 -12.15
C GLY A 36 10.43 20.75 -11.35
N GLU A 37 9.86 21.87 -11.82
CA GLU A 37 8.73 22.52 -11.15
C GLU A 37 7.55 21.54 -11.04
N ILE A 38 7.25 21.07 -9.83
CA ILE A 38 6.16 20.11 -9.61
C ILE A 38 4.84 20.87 -9.71
N VAL A 39 4.04 20.52 -10.71
CA VAL A 39 2.66 20.98 -10.88
C VAL A 39 1.74 19.99 -10.19
N VAL A 40 0.81 20.47 -9.39
CA VAL A 40 -0.18 19.68 -8.64
C VAL A 40 -1.60 20.07 -9.00
N THR A 41 -2.55 19.17 -8.74
CA THR A 41 -3.99 19.41 -8.93
C THR A 41 -4.73 19.51 -7.59
N ALA A 42 -4.03 19.93 -6.55
CA ALA A 42 -4.50 19.98 -5.16
C ALA A 42 -5.77 20.82 -4.95
N GLN A 43 -6.03 21.81 -5.81
CA GLN A 43 -7.26 22.63 -5.80
C GLN A 43 -8.18 22.35 -7.00
N ARG A 44 -8.03 21.19 -7.64
CA ARG A 44 -8.69 20.85 -8.92
C ARG A 44 -8.34 21.78 -10.06
N GLN A 45 -7.22 22.48 -9.93
CA GLN A 45 -6.58 23.32 -10.91
C GLN A 45 -5.10 22.99 -10.94
N SER A 46 -4.49 23.08 -12.12
CA SER A 46 -3.06 22.86 -12.26
C SER A 46 -2.32 24.11 -11.74
N GLU A 47 -1.65 23.96 -10.61
CA GLU A 47 -0.89 25.03 -9.95
C GLU A 47 0.49 24.51 -9.58
N ARG A 48 1.47 25.42 -9.48
CA ARG A 48 2.81 25.06 -8.98
C ARG A 48 2.71 24.71 -7.49
N LEU A 49 3.40 23.66 -7.07
CA LEU A 49 3.38 23.21 -5.68
C LEU A 49 3.65 24.32 -4.67
N GLN A 50 4.54 25.27 -5.04
CA GLN A 50 4.92 26.39 -4.19
C GLN A 50 3.84 27.49 -4.07
N ASP A 51 2.92 27.57 -5.00
CA ASP A 51 1.86 28.58 -5.04
C ASP A 51 0.58 28.11 -4.35
N VAL A 52 0.50 26.80 -4.01
CA VAL A 52 -0.69 26.22 -3.38
C VAL A 52 -0.79 26.63 -1.90
N PRO A 53 -1.86 27.31 -1.46
CA PRO A 53 -1.98 27.84 -0.08
C PRO A 53 -2.38 26.80 0.97
N ILE A 54 -2.21 25.50 0.69
CA ILE A 54 -2.51 24.38 1.60
C ILE A 54 -1.28 23.49 1.79
N ALA A 55 -1.26 22.70 2.86
CA ALA A 55 -0.15 21.80 3.13
C ALA A 55 -0.21 20.58 2.19
N VAL A 56 0.50 20.65 1.08
CA VAL A 56 0.65 19.58 0.08
C VAL A 56 2.06 19.03 0.10
N SER A 57 2.19 17.73 -0.09
CA SER A 57 3.43 17.08 -0.49
C SER A 57 3.18 16.34 -1.79
N ALA A 58 4.05 16.52 -2.76
CA ALA A 58 3.95 15.85 -4.06
C ALA A 58 5.24 15.11 -4.36
N PHE A 59 5.10 13.93 -4.95
CA PHE A 59 6.20 13.07 -5.39
C PHE A 59 6.03 12.85 -6.88
N SER A 60 6.98 13.29 -7.70
CA SER A 60 7.02 12.93 -9.12
C SER A 60 7.40 11.47 -9.31
N ALA A 61 7.25 10.92 -10.53
CA ALA A 61 7.65 9.57 -10.87
C ALA A 61 9.11 9.30 -10.49
N GLU A 62 10.02 10.22 -10.84
CA GLU A 62 11.46 10.14 -10.54
C GLU A 62 11.72 10.17 -9.03
N SER A 63 10.96 10.97 -8.29
CA SER A 63 11.07 11.05 -6.83
C SER A 63 10.58 9.77 -6.15
N LEU A 64 9.52 9.14 -6.66
CA LEU A 64 9.02 7.85 -6.17
C LEU A 64 10.08 6.76 -6.39
N GLU A 65 10.66 6.70 -7.57
CA GLU A 65 11.71 5.74 -7.92
C GLU A 65 12.97 5.96 -7.06
N ALA A 66 13.47 7.19 -6.97
CA ALA A 66 14.67 7.53 -6.19
C ALA A 66 14.52 7.25 -4.69
N GLN A 67 13.31 7.35 -4.14
CA GLN A 67 13.00 7.07 -2.74
C GLN A 67 12.48 5.65 -2.50
N GLN A 68 12.40 4.81 -3.55
CA GLN A 68 11.88 3.45 -3.49
C GLN A 68 10.47 3.38 -2.86
N ILE A 69 9.61 4.31 -3.24
CA ILE A 69 8.20 4.34 -2.83
C ILE A 69 7.41 3.51 -3.84
N GLU A 70 7.21 2.25 -3.53
CA GLU A 70 6.61 1.28 -4.45
C GLU A 70 5.15 0.96 -4.17
N ASN A 71 4.70 1.24 -2.96
CA ASN A 71 3.33 0.98 -2.52
C ASN A 71 2.86 2.02 -1.49
N PRO A 72 1.56 2.06 -1.16
CA PRO A 72 1.01 3.05 -0.24
C PRO A 72 1.63 3.06 1.16
N SER A 73 2.11 1.91 1.64
CA SER A 73 2.73 1.84 2.97
C SER A 73 4.07 2.55 3.04
N ASP A 74 4.76 2.72 1.91
CA ASP A 74 6.07 3.37 1.87
C ASP A 74 5.96 4.89 2.05
N LEU A 75 4.80 5.47 1.68
CA LEU A 75 4.54 6.89 1.90
C LEU A 75 4.70 7.33 3.37
N GLN A 76 4.42 6.44 4.33
CA GLN A 76 4.62 6.75 5.76
C GLN A 76 6.09 6.94 6.14
N LEU A 77 7.03 6.39 5.37
CA LEU A 77 8.46 6.51 5.65
C LEU A 77 9.02 7.86 5.23
N THR A 78 8.34 8.53 4.32
CA THR A 78 8.79 9.79 3.70
C THR A 78 7.99 11.01 4.17
N LEU A 79 6.76 10.79 4.64
CA LEU A 79 5.85 11.88 5.04
C LEU A 79 5.73 12.00 6.56
N PRO A 80 6.08 13.15 7.15
CA PRO A 80 5.86 13.38 8.56
C PRO A 80 4.36 13.44 8.88
N ASN A 81 3.95 12.85 10.01
CA ASN A 81 2.57 12.80 10.50
C ASN A 81 1.60 12.06 9.57
N VAL A 82 2.09 11.18 8.73
CA VAL A 82 1.30 10.25 7.93
C VAL A 82 1.67 8.83 8.34
N THR A 83 0.67 8.03 8.68
CA THR A 83 0.85 6.60 8.94
C THR A 83 -0.14 5.79 8.11
N PHE A 84 0.29 4.63 7.68
CA PHE A 84 -0.54 3.68 6.96
C PHE A 84 -0.81 2.46 7.84
N THR A 85 -2.07 2.13 8.04
CA THR A 85 -2.49 1.02 8.89
C THR A 85 -3.30 0.04 8.09
N LYS A 86 -2.98 -1.25 8.22
CA LYS A 86 -3.78 -2.36 7.69
C LYS A 86 -4.54 -3.00 8.84
N THR A 87 -5.83 -3.24 8.64
CA THR A 87 -6.68 -3.91 9.63
C THR A 87 -6.83 -5.41 9.32
N ASN A 88 -7.37 -6.15 10.28
CA ASN A 88 -7.59 -7.59 10.16
C ASN A 88 -8.61 -7.97 9.08
N PHE A 89 -9.51 -7.06 8.73
CA PHE A 89 -10.66 -7.32 7.87
C PHE A 89 -10.54 -6.62 6.52
N THR A 90 -9.36 -6.70 5.91
CA THR A 90 -9.14 -6.22 4.54
C THR A 90 -9.22 -4.71 4.32
N SER A 91 -9.33 -3.88 5.35
CA SER A 91 -9.27 -2.42 5.18
C SER A 91 -7.87 -1.89 5.43
N SER A 92 -7.49 -0.91 4.64
CA SER A 92 -6.32 -0.08 4.87
C SER A 92 -6.76 1.37 5.08
N SER A 93 -6.01 2.12 5.86
CA SER A 93 -6.32 3.50 6.17
C SER A 93 -5.06 4.33 6.32
N PHE A 94 -5.11 5.55 5.83
CA PHE A 94 -4.15 6.58 6.19
C PHE A 94 -4.63 7.36 7.40
N THR A 95 -3.70 7.60 8.31
CA THR A 95 -3.90 8.55 9.41
C THR A 95 -3.02 9.76 9.14
N ILE A 96 -3.61 10.93 9.01
CA ILE A 96 -2.91 12.19 8.74
C ILE A 96 -3.08 13.11 9.95
N ARG A 97 -1.96 13.58 10.54
CA ARG A 97 -1.95 14.43 11.73
C ARG A 97 -2.71 13.84 12.92
N GLY A 98 -2.69 12.51 13.07
CA GLY A 98 -3.39 11.79 14.13
C GLY A 98 -4.89 11.56 13.88
N ILE A 99 -5.44 12.04 12.78
CA ILE A 99 -6.84 11.79 12.38
C ILE A 99 -6.85 10.64 11.37
N GLY A 100 -7.47 9.54 11.74
CA GLY A 100 -7.59 8.32 10.92
C GLY A 100 -8.78 7.50 11.38
N ASP A 101 -9.00 6.37 10.71
CA ASP A 101 -10.07 5.46 11.03
C ASP A 101 -9.54 4.26 11.78
N LEU A 102 -10.26 3.88 12.81
CA LEU A 102 -10.11 2.56 13.45
C LEU A 102 -11.19 1.61 12.94
N CYS A 103 -11.77 1.90 11.80
CA CYS A 103 -12.85 1.10 11.29
C CYS A 103 -12.36 -0.22 10.72
N VAL A 104 -13.04 -1.30 11.11
CA VAL A 104 -12.67 -2.69 10.83
C VAL A 104 -13.60 -3.33 9.80
N GLY A 105 -14.64 -2.62 9.35
CA GLY A 105 -15.68 -3.18 8.50
C GLY A 105 -15.66 -2.64 7.07
N VAL A 106 -16.25 -3.40 6.17
CA VAL A 106 -16.38 -3.04 4.74
C VAL A 106 -17.31 -1.87 4.47
N SER A 107 -18.16 -1.51 5.43
CA SER A 107 -19.15 -0.43 5.33
C SER A 107 -18.71 0.88 5.95
N CYS A 108 -17.45 0.99 6.33
CA CYS A 108 -16.96 2.16 7.02
C CYS A 108 -16.47 3.24 6.07
N ASP A 109 -16.77 4.47 6.41
CA ASP A 109 -16.22 5.65 5.74
C ASP A 109 -14.82 5.96 6.28
N SER A 110 -13.90 6.31 5.40
CA SER A 110 -12.53 6.70 5.75
C SER A 110 -12.45 8.16 6.18
N ALA A 111 -11.51 8.49 7.05
CA ALA A 111 -11.19 9.88 7.38
C ALA A 111 -10.27 10.51 6.34
N THR A 112 -9.46 9.71 5.63
CA THR A 112 -8.61 10.14 4.52
C THR A 112 -9.23 9.69 3.20
N ALA A 113 -9.54 10.63 2.30
CA ALA A 113 -10.01 10.30 0.97
C ALA A 113 -8.85 9.82 0.09
N ILE A 114 -9.07 8.75 -0.65
CA ILE A 114 -8.14 8.25 -1.66
C ILE A 114 -8.76 8.49 -3.03
N HIS A 115 -8.00 9.14 -3.90
CA HIS A 115 -8.41 9.47 -5.26
C HIS A 115 -7.41 8.90 -6.26
N GLN A 116 -7.91 8.53 -7.42
CA GLN A 116 -7.11 8.24 -8.59
C GLN A 116 -7.56 9.16 -9.73
N ASN A 117 -6.63 9.97 -10.25
CA ASN A 117 -6.94 11.00 -11.25
C ASN A 117 -8.11 11.89 -10.81
N GLU A 118 -8.11 12.34 -9.56
CA GLU A 118 -9.15 13.15 -8.91
C GLU A 118 -10.51 12.45 -8.73
N SER A 119 -10.67 11.19 -9.15
CA SER A 119 -11.87 10.38 -8.93
C SER A 119 -11.76 9.61 -7.62
N PRO A 120 -12.76 9.67 -6.72
CA PRO A 120 -12.69 8.97 -5.44
C PRO A 120 -12.73 7.46 -5.62
N LEU A 121 -11.88 6.74 -4.91
CA LEU A 121 -11.98 5.29 -4.79
C LEU A 121 -13.08 4.92 -3.78
N ILE A 122 -13.90 3.93 -4.13
CA ILE A 122 -15.06 3.51 -3.32
C ILE A 122 -14.62 2.85 -2.01
N GLY A 123 -13.48 2.15 -2.02
CA GLY A 123 -12.97 1.45 -0.85
C GLY A 123 -11.48 1.66 -0.62
N THR A 124 -11.10 1.91 0.62
CA THR A 124 -9.68 2.09 1.01
C THR A 124 -8.85 0.83 0.82
N ARG A 125 -9.46 -0.34 0.83
CA ARG A 125 -8.82 -1.64 0.57
C ARG A 125 -8.27 -1.79 -0.85
N LEU A 126 -8.83 -1.04 -1.80
CA LEU A 126 -8.41 -1.05 -3.21
C LEU A 126 -7.08 -0.32 -3.42
N PHE A 127 -6.52 0.27 -2.38
CA PHE A 127 -5.28 0.99 -2.40
C PHE A 127 -4.09 0.17 -1.88
N GLU A 128 -4.16 -1.15 -1.92
CA GLU A 128 -3.07 -2.05 -1.50
C GLU A 128 -2.23 -2.57 -2.66
N THR A 129 -2.32 -1.95 -3.83
CA THR A 129 -1.60 -2.35 -5.05
C THR A 129 -0.19 -1.77 -5.08
N GLU A 130 0.67 -2.33 -5.93
CA GLU A 130 1.95 -1.72 -6.28
C GLU A 130 1.74 -0.47 -7.14
N PHE A 131 2.57 0.54 -6.93
CA PHE A 131 2.62 1.70 -7.81
C PHE A 131 3.33 1.37 -9.11
N PHE A 132 2.69 1.67 -10.23
CA PHE A 132 3.26 1.49 -11.55
C PHE A 132 2.77 2.58 -12.50
N ASP A 133 3.68 3.07 -13.32
CA ASP A 133 3.39 4.02 -14.38
C ASP A 133 2.58 5.23 -13.88
N LEU A 134 3.05 5.86 -12.83
CA LEU A 134 2.47 7.06 -12.25
C LEU A 134 3.15 8.31 -12.83
N GLU A 135 2.41 9.39 -12.89
CA GLU A 135 2.93 10.74 -13.12
C GLU A 135 3.41 11.34 -11.79
N ARG A 136 2.57 11.23 -10.74
CA ARG A 136 2.88 11.72 -9.39
C ARG A 136 1.89 11.23 -8.35
N ILE A 137 2.25 11.41 -7.09
CA ILE A 137 1.34 11.25 -5.94
C ILE A 137 1.28 12.57 -5.19
N GLU A 138 0.07 13.03 -4.88
CA GLU A 138 -0.19 14.24 -4.12
C GLU A 138 -0.81 13.86 -2.78
N VAL A 139 -0.27 14.37 -1.66
CA VAL A 139 -0.81 14.16 -0.31
C VAL A 139 -1.16 15.51 0.30
N LEU A 140 -2.45 15.77 0.38
CA LEU A 140 -3.02 16.98 0.96
C LEU A 140 -3.30 16.73 2.44
N ARG A 141 -2.72 17.53 3.31
CA ARG A 141 -2.81 17.34 4.77
C ARG A 141 -3.72 18.37 5.42
N GLY A 142 -4.83 17.93 5.94
CA GLY A 142 -5.88 18.73 6.57
C GLY A 142 -7.22 18.59 5.84
N PRO A 143 -8.31 19.13 6.39
CA PRO A 143 -9.66 18.99 5.83
C PRO A 143 -9.75 19.51 4.38
N GLN A 144 -10.26 18.67 3.48
CA GLN A 144 -10.43 18.96 2.06
C GLN A 144 -11.86 18.67 1.56
N GLY A 145 -12.84 18.57 2.47
CA GLY A 145 -14.20 18.17 2.15
C GLY A 145 -14.91 19.06 1.14
N THR A 146 -14.54 20.35 1.05
CA THR A 146 -15.16 21.31 0.12
C THR A 146 -14.89 20.95 -1.35
N LEU A 147 -13.67 20.48 -1.67
CA LEU A 147 -13.25 20.19 -3.04
C LEU A 147 -13.32 18.69 -3.37
N PHE A 148 -13.03 17.83 -2.38
CA PHE A 148 -12.91 16.39 -2.58
C PHE A 148 -14.11 15.60 -2.03
N GLY A 149 -15.06 16.28 -1.40
CA GLY A 149 -16.29 15.65 -0.91
C GLY A 149 -16.11 14.90 0.40
N ARG A 150 -16.86 13.81 0.58
CA ARG A 150 -16.84 13.01 1.81
C ARG A 150 -15.49 12.33 2.02
N ASN A 151 -15.21 11.89 3.23
CA ASN A 151 -14.03 11.13 3.61
C ASN A 151 -12.70 11.92 3.55
N ALA A 152 -12.75 13.24 3.38
CA ALA A 152 -11.58 14.11 3.30
C ALA A 152 -11.40 14.97 4.56
N THR A 153 -11.61 14.38 5.75
CA THR A 153 -11.52 15.09 7.04
C THR A 153 -10.09 15.27 7.50
N SER A 154 -9.25 14.25 7.33
CA SER A 154 -7.83 14.30 7.68
C SER A 154 -6.95 14.78 6.53
N GLY A 155 -7.40 14.51 5.30
CA GLY A 155 -6.68 14.85 4.09
C GLY A 155 -7.11 14.02 2.88
N VAL A 156 -6.32 14.14 1.82
CA VAL A 156 -6.52 13.41 0.55
C VAL A 156 -5.19 12.84 0.08
N VAL A 157 -5.20 11.61 -0.39
CA VAL A 157 -4.13 11.02 -1.19
C VAL A 157 -4.64 10.89 -2.61
N ASN A 158 -4.05 11.62 -3.55
CA ASN A 158 -4.41 11.59 -4.96
C ASN A 158 -3.28 10.97 -5.77
N VAL A 159 -3.55 9.84 -6.40
CA VAL A 159 -2.63 9.14 -7.29
C VAL A 159 -2.93 9.55 -8.72
N VAL A 160 -1.97 10.19 -9.37
CA VAL A 160 -2.10 10.64 -10.75
C VAL A 160 -1.33 9.68 -11.65
N THR A 161 -2.04 9.03 -12.56
CA THR A 161 -1.44 8.07 -13.49
C THR A 161 -0.86 8.79 -14.70
N ALA A 162 0.23 8.24 -15.27
CA ALA A 162 0.82 8.79 -16.47
C ALA A 162 -0.18 8.72 -17.65
N LYS A 163 -0.28 9.83 -18.36
CA LYS A 163 -1.17 9.98 -19.52
C LYS A 163 -0.45 9.62 -20.83
N PRO A 164 -1.17 9.23 -21.90
CA PRO A 164 -0.57 9.07 -23.20
C PRO A 164 0.13 10.34 -23.69
N ASP A 165 1.37 10.19 -24.12
CA ASP A 165 2.13 11.24 -24.81
C ASP A 165 1.80 11.19 -26.31
N LEU A 166 1.39 12.32 -26.85
CA LEU A 166 1.01 12.46 -28.26
C LEU A 166 2.23 12.69 -29.18
N GLY A 167 3.37 13.08 -28.60
CA GLY A 167 4.57 13.50 -29.33
C GLY A 167 5.57 12.39 -29.58
N ALA A 168 5.64 11.37 -28.71
CA ALA A 168 6.72 10.40 -28.78
C ALA A 168 6.27 8.96 -28.44
N PHE A 169 6.83 7.99 -29.17
CA PHE A 169 6.80 6.59 -28.75
C PHE A 169 7.69 6.41 -27.52
N GLY A 170 7.20 5.66 -26.53
CA GLY A 170 7.95 5.33 -25.33
C GLY A 170 7.66 3.90 -24.88
N ALA A 171 8.66 3.23 -24.35
CA ALA A 171 8.50 1.94 -23.70
C ALA A 171 9.50 1.82 -22.54
N SER A 172 9.04 1.25 -21.43
CA SER A 172 9.91 0.92 -20.30
C SER A 172 9.51 -0.43 -19.72
N GLY A 173 10.48 -1.08 -19.07
CA GLY A 173 10.25 -2.35 -18.40
C GLY A 173 11.23 -2.51 -17.25
N GLU A 174 10.75 -3.05 -16.16
CA GLU A 174 11.51 -3.39 -14.95
C GLU A 174 11.24 -4.85 -14.61
N PHE A 175 12.27 -5.56 -14.21
CA PHE A 175 12.18 -6.94 -13.75
C PHE A 175 13.04 -7.11 -12.49
N GLU A 176 12.44 -7.66 -11.47
CA GLU A 176 13.10 -7.95 -10.19
C GLU A 176 12.90 -9.42 -9.83
N TYR A 177 13.97 -10.06 -9.36
CA TYR A 177 13.93 -11.39 -8.76
C TYR A 177 14.54 -11.34 -7.38
N GLY A 178 13.87 -11.92 -6.38
CA GLY A 178 14.28 -11.80 -4.99
C GLY A 178 14.03 -13.05 -4.15
N ASN A 179 14.18 -12.90 -2.85
CA ASN A 179 13.96 -13.97 -1.87
C ASN A 179 12.53 -14.50 -1.94
N TYR A 180 12.34 -15.79 -1.62
CA TYR A 180 11.06 -16.51 -1.70
C TYR A 180 10.54 -16.62 -3.13
N ASP A 181 11.45 -16.82 -4.08
CA ASP A 181 11.17 -16.89 -5.51
C ASP A 181 10.29 -15.73 -6.01
N SER A 182 10.50 -14.56 -5.39
CA SER A 182 9.78 -13.34 -5.75
C SER A 182 10.12 -12.91 -7.16
N ILE A 183 9.11 -12.81 -8.00
CA ILE A 183 9.18 -12.26 -9.36
C ILE A 183 8.30 -11.04 -9.40
N LYS A 184 8.89 -9.88 -9.73
CA LYS A 184 8.18 -8.64 -9.94
C LYS A 184 8.52 -8.10 -11.32
N ALA A 185 7.51 -7.77 -12.10
CA ALA A 185 7.69 -7.19 -13.42
C ALA A 185 6.75 -6.00 -13.58
N LYS A 186 7.27 -4.89 -14.08
CA LYS A 186 6.49 -3.71 -14.44
C LYS A 186 6.82 -3.34 -15.89
N GLY A 187 5.87 -2.77 -16.59
CA GLY A 187 6.14 -2.33 -17.96
C GLY A 187 5.09 -1.36 -18.48
N MET A 188 5.52 -0.53 -19.41
CA MET A 188 4.61 0.36 -20.14
C MET A 188 5.04 0.52 -21.60
N VAL A 189 4.05 0.80 -22.43
CA VAL A 189 4.23 1.19 -23.84
C VAL A 189 3.30 2.36 -24.14
N ASN A 190 3.87 3.42 -24.72
CA ASN A 190 3.18 4.61 -25.21
C ASN A 190 3.29 4.70 -26.71
N VAL A 191 2.16 4.81 -27.40
CA VAL A 191 2.10 4.85 -28.86
C VAL A 191 1.30 6.07 -29.31
N PRO A 192 1.93 7.11 -29.88
CA PRO A 192 1.21 8.16 -30.56
C PRO A 192 0.62 7.63 -31.89
N LEU A 193 -0.66 7.91 -32.10
CA LEU A 193 -1.40 7.56 -33.32
C LEU A 193 -1.72 8.82 -34.13
N GLY A 194 -0.68 9.50 -34.60
CA GLY A 194 -0.75 10.84 -35.19
C GLY A 194 -0.58 11.95 -34.14
N GLU A 195 -0.95 13.17 -34.50
CA GLU A 195 -0.68 14.37 -33.67
C GLU A 195 -1.74 14.57 -32.57
N THR A 196 -2.88 13.91 -32.67
CA THR A 196 -4.05 14.19 -31.81
C THR A 196 -4.53 13.01 -30.99
N LEU A 197 -4.00 11.80 -31.21
CA LEU A 197 -4.43 10.59 -30.55
C LEU A 197 -3.21 9.83 -30.01
N GLY A 198 -3.25 9.43 -28.76
CA GLY A 198 -2.25 8.59 -28.13
C GLY A 198 -2.89 7.46 -27.33
N VAL A 199 -2.19 6.34 -27.27
CA VAL A 199 -2.55 5.16 -26.46
C VAL A 199 -1.38 4.80 -25.57
N ARG A 200 -1.68 4.50 -24.30
CA ARG A 200 -0.68 4.03 -23.34
C ARG A 200 -1.22 2.78 -22.65
N ILE A 201 -0.40 1.75 -22.60
CA ILE A 201 -0.70 0.50 -21.89
C ILE A 201 0.40 0.30 -20.86
N ALA A 202 0.02 0.04 -19.63
CA ALA A 202 0.94 -0.25 -18.55
C ALA A 202 0.41 -1.41 -17.70
N GLY A 203 1.31 -2.11 -17.02
CA GLY A 203 0.93 -3.18 -16.12
C GLY A 203 2.06 -3.58 -15.18
N PHE A 204 1.67 -4.32 -14.16
CA PHE A 204 2.61 -5.01 -13.28
C PHE A 204 2.14 -6.43 -12.98
N TYR A 205 3.10 -7.27 -12.60
CA TYR A 205 2.91 -8.61 -12.08
C TYR A 205 3.81 -8.81 -10.88
N LEU A 206 3.29 -9.39 -9.80
CA LEU A 206 4.04 -9.80 -8.62
C LEU A 206 3.60 -11.18 -8.21
N ASN A 207 4.56 -12.10 -8.19
CA ASN A 207 4.39 -13.43 -7.59
C ASN A 207 5.54 -13.69 -6.62
N ARG A 208 5.22 -14.15 -5.42
CA ARG A 208 6.21 -14.44 -4.38
C ARG A 208 5.69 -15.53 -3.45
N ASP A 209 6.53 -16.51 -3.18
CA ASP A 209 6.23 -17.56 -2.21
C ASP A 209 6.02 -17.01 -0.79
N GLY A 210 5.25 -17.74 0.00
CA GLY A 210 4.99 -17.43 1.40
C GLY A 210 6.26 -17.45 2.24
N PHE A 211 6.40 -16.47 3.12
CA PHE A 211 7.56 -16.36 4.02
C PHE A 211 7.29 -16.88 5.43
N THR A 212 6.04 -17.14 5.79
CA THR A 212 5.64 -17.68 7.09
C THR A 212 5.47 -19.19 6.98
N LYS A 213 6.21 -19.94 7.80
CA LYS A 213 6.14 -21.41 7.82
C LYS A 213 4.98 -21.87 8.71
N ASN A 214 4.11 -22.75 8.21
CA ASN A 214 3.10 -23.43 8.98
C ASN A 214 3.63 -24.80 9.45
N LEU A 215 3.64 -25.05 10.77
CA LEU A 215 4.10 -26.32 11.34
C LEU A 215 3.09 -27.44 11.22
N PHE A 216 1.84 -27.15 10.95
CA PHE A 216 0.78 -28.14 10.88
C PHE A 216 0.93 -29.05 9.66
N ASP A 217 1.19 -28.46 8.51
CA ASP A 217 1.25 -29.13 7.21
C ASP A 217 2.56 -28.88 6.43
N ASP A 218 3.52 -28.18 7.07
CA ASP A 218 4.81 -27.78 6.49
C ASP A 218 4.67 -26.83 5.27
N SER A 219 3.47 -26.26 5.08
CA SER A 219 3.21 -25.26 4.04
C SER A 219 3.81 -23.90 4.36
N ARG A 220 3.73 -22.98 3.39
CA ARG A 220 4.07 -21.56 3.57
C ARG A 220 2.85 -20.71 3.30
N ILE A 221 2.67 -19.68 4.12
CA ILE A 221 1.61 -18.68 3.99
C ILE A 221 2.23 -17.31 3.89
N ASP A 222 1.42 -16.28 3.59
CA ASP A 222 1.83 -14.92 3.27
C ASP A 222 2.55 -14.82 1.91
N ASP A 223 2.10 -15.58 0.93
CA ASP A 223 2.48 -15.42 -0.46
C ASP A 223 1.88 -14.14 -1.07
N ARG A 224 2.20 -13.89 -2.31
CA ARG A 224 1.59 -12.87 -3.16
C ARG A 224 1.44 -13.41 -4.57
N ASP A 225 0.25 -13.23 -5.13
CA ASP A 225 -0.03 -13.44 -6.55
C ASP A 225 -0.99 -12.35 -7.02
N MET A 226 -0.43 -11.33 -7.68
CA MET A 226 -1.22 -10.20 -8.12
C MET A 226 -0.72 -9.60 -9.43
N TYR A 227 -1.65 -9.03 -10.18
CA TYR A 227 -1.33 -8.27 -11.38
C TYR A 227 -2.34 -7.15 -11.61
N ALA A 228 -1.89 -6.12 -12.32
CA ALA A 228 -2.79 -5.11 -12.88
C ALA A 228 -2.40 -4.74 -14.29
N VAL A 229 -3.41 -4.31 -15.05
CA VAL A 229 -3.25 -3.75 -16.38
C VAL A 229 -4.06 -2.47 -16.46
N ARG A 230 -3.45 -1.44 -17.05
CA ARG A 230 -4.10 -0.15 -17.33
C ARG A 230 -3.92 0.21 -18.79
N GLY A 231 -5.03 0.49 -19.47
CA GLY A 231 -5.07 1.07 -20.82
C GLY A 231 -5.59 2.49 -20.75
N SER A 232 -4.91 3.42 -21.38
CA SER A 232 -5.29 4.83 -21.45
C SER A 232 -5.29 5.33 -22.88
N ILE A 233 -6.27 6.17 -23.21
CA ILE A 233 -6.40 6.83 -24.51
C ILE A 233 -6.51 8.32 -24.24
N ARG A 234 -5.71 9.11 -24.93
CA ARG A 234 -5.84 10.56 -24.99
C ARG A 234 -6.15 10.98 -26.41
N TRP A 235 -7.23 11.73 -26.58
CA TRP A 235 -7.63 12.30 -27.86
C TRP A 235 -7.79 13.81 -27.73
N GLN A 236 -7.01 14.55 -28.50
CA GLN A 236 -7.00 16.01 -28.55
C GLN A 236 -7.34 16.49 -29.97
N PRO A 237 -8.64 16.45 -30.35
CA PRO A 237 -9.09 16.79 -31.71
C PRO A 237 -8.82 18.25 -32.06
N THR A 238 -8.78 19.15 -31.06
CA THR A 238 -8.44 20.56 -31.20
C THR A 238 -7.55 20.98 -30.04
N PRO A 239 -6.81 22.09 -30.13
CA PRO A 239 -6.02 22.61 -29.01
C PRO A 239 -6.84 22.89 -27.74
N ASP A 240 -8.14 23.15 -27.91
CA ASP A 240 -9.06 23.52 -26.82
C ASP A 240 -9.83 22.33 -26.25
N THR A 241 -9.73 21.12 -26.84
CA THR A 241 -10.52 19.97 -26.44
C THR A 241 -9.62 18.78 -26.16
N THR A 242 -9.76 18.19 -24.98
CA THR A 242 -9.07 16.95 -24.61
C THR A 242 -10.07 15.94 -24.05
N LEU A 243 -10.01 14.72 -24.53
CA LEU A 243 -10.71 13.54 -24.00
C LEU A 243 -9.70 12.53 -23.53
N ASP A 244 -9.69 12.24 -22.22
CA ASP A 244 -8.92 11.18 -21.61
C ASP A 244 -9.86 10.04 -21.20
N LEU A 245 -9.54 8.82 -21.63
CA LEU A 245 -10.25 7.60 -21.22
C LEU A 245 -9.23 6.65 -20.58
N MET A 246 -9.64 5.95 -19.51
CA MET A 246 -8.81 4.97 -18.83
C MET A 246 -9.64 3.76 -18.45
N GLY A 247 -9.10 2.57 -18.70
CA GLY A 247 -9.56 1.31 -18.15
C GLY A 247 -8.45 0.68 -17.29
N TYR A 248 -8.81 0.23 -16.11
CA TYR A 248 -7.90 -0.43 -15.17
C TYR A 248 -8.55 -1.72 -14.68
N TYR A 249 -7.76 -2.78 -14.63
CA TYR A 249 -8.13 -4.05 -14.04
C TYR A 249 -7.02 -4.53 -13.11
N PHE A 250 -7.41 -4.97 -11.92
CA PHE A 250 -6.52 -5.54 -10.91
C PHE A 250 -7.07 -6.87 -10.41
N ARG A 251 -6.19 -7.81 -10.14
CA ARG A 251 -6.51 -9.08 -9.47
C ARG A 251 -5.41 -9.48 -8.51
N GLU A 252 -5.82 -9.99 -7.37
CA GLU A 252 -4.99 -10.60 -6.35
C GLU A 252 -5.66 -11.89 -5.87
N ASP A 253 -4.87 -12.99 -5.73
CA ASP A 253 -5.35 -14.29 -5.29
C ASP A 253 -4.23 -14.97 -4.48
N ASP A 254 -4.24 -14.79 -3.17
CA ASP A 254 -3.15 -15.20 -2.30
C ASP A 254 -3.62 -15.83 -0.97
N ASN A 255 -2.69 -16.36 -0.19
CA ASN A 255 -2.95 -16.97 1.10
C ASN A 255 -2.43 -16.15 2.29
N ARG A 256 -2.38 -14.83 2.16
CA ARG A 256 -1.87 -13.97 3.21
C ARG A 256 -2.70 -13.98 4.48
N LEU A 257 -2.01 -14.04 5.61
CA LEU A 257 -2.57 -13.78 6.94
C LEU A 257 -2.36 -12.34 7.34
N ARG A 258 -3.42 -11.63 7.68
CA ARG A 258 -3.31 -10.26 8.23
C ARG A 258 -3.00 -10.26 9.71
N ILE A 259 -3.35 -11.34 10.42
CA ILE A 259 -2.98 -11.58 11.82
C ILE A 259 -2.35 -12.95 11.89
N GLN A 260 -1.07 -12.98 12.15
CA GLN A 260 -0.33 -14.23 12.29
C GLN A 260 -0.37 -14.77 13.72
N LYS A 261 -0.35 -13.89 14.72
CA LYS A 261 -0.24 -14.26 16.13
C LYS A 261 -0.89 -13.24 17.03
N GLN A 262 -1.50 -13.74 18.08
CA GLN A 262 -1.94 -12.94 19.21
C GLN A 262 -0.90 -13.05 20.33
N TYR A 263 -0.01 -12.06 20.43
CA TYR A 263 0.84 -11.93 21.60
C TYR A 263 0.13 -11.12 22.66
N CYS A 264 -0.07 -11.75 23.81
CA CYS A 264 -0.70 -11.14 24.93
C CYS A 264 0.08 -11.45 26.20
N GLN A 265 0.47 -10.41 26.90
CA GLN A 265 0.97 -10.53 28.27
C GLN A 265 -0.20 -10.46 29.23
N ARG A 266 -0.30 -11.43 30.14
CA ARG A 266 -1.35 -11.42 31.17
C ARG A 266 -1.25 -10.11 31.97
N ASP A 267 -2.38 -9.42 32.11
CA ASP A 267 -2.49 -8.32 33.03
C ASP A 267 -2.38 -8.83 34.48
N PRO A 268 -1.36 -8.44 35.26
CA PRO A 268 -1.20 -8.89 36.64
C PRO A 268 -2.32 -8.42 37.54
N THR A 269 -3.05 -7.38 37.15
CA THR A 269 -4.23 -6.89 37.92
C THR A 269 -5.49 -7.69 37.60
N GLY A 270 -5.50 -8.43 36.49
CA GLY A 270 -6.63 -9.23 36.03
C GLY A 270 -7.82 -8.43 35.50
N VAL A 271 -7.71 -7.11 35.40
CA VAL A 271 -8.81 -6.24 34.97
C VAL A 271 -8.95 -6.23 33.43
N LEU A 272 -7.85 -6.16 32.72
CA LEU A 272 -7.84 -6.05 31.26
C LEU A 272 -7.65 -7.40 30.54
N GLY A 273 -7.35 -8.46 31.31
CA GLY A 273 -7.10 -9.80 30.78
C GLY A 273 -5.79 -9.91 29.99
N CYS A 274 -5.57 -8.99 29.07
CA CYS A 274 -4.47 -9.01 28.13
C CYS A 274 -3.86 -7.61 27.94
N LEU A 275 -2.57 -7.48 28.16
CA LEU A 275 -1.81 -6.27 27.86
C LEU A 275 -1.13 -6.42 26.51
N ASN A 276 -1.03 -5.32 25.76
CA ASN A 276 -0.28 -5.29 24.51
C ASN A 276 1.15 -5.80 24.75
N ASN A 277 1.52 -6.85 24.05
CA ASN A 277 2.86 -7.33 24.11
C ASN A 277 3.76 -6.42 23.26
N ARG A 278 4.80 -5.89 23.89
CA ARG A 278 5.89 -5.27 23.15
C ARG A 278 6.61 -6.35 22.34
N ARG A 279 7.40 -5.98 21.33
CA ARG A 279 8.21 -6.88 20.49
C ARG A 279 9.12 -7.83 21.29
N ASP A 280 9.27 -7.61 22.57
CA ASP A 280 9.98 -8.51 23.47
C ASP A 280 9.03 -9.66 23.81
N PRO A 281 9.35 -10.92 23.46
CA PRO A 281 8.50 -12.06 23.77
C PRO A 281 8.51 -12.29 25.28
N GLY A 282 7.70 -11.52 26.00
CA GLY A 282 7.38 -11.80 27.39
C GLY A 282 6.69 -13.16 27.51
N VAL A 283 6.47 -13.60 28.72
CA VAL A 283 5.77 -14.84 29.00
C VAL A 283 4.37 -14.77 28.38
N THR A 284 4.19 -15.46 27.28
CA THR A 284 2.88 -15.62 26.62
C THR A 284 2.04 -16.58 27.44
N ASN A 285 0.86 -16.12 27.84
CA ASN A 285 -0.11 -16.97 28.54
C ASN A 285 -1.22 -17.36 27.57
N ALA A 286 -1.44 -18.66 27.36
CA ALA A 286 -2.49 -19.15 26.46
C ALA A 286 -3.90 -18.72 26.88
N ASN A 287 -4.15 -18.47 28.18
CA ASN A 287 -5.40 -17.89 28.67
C ASN A 287 -5.67 -16.48 28.09
N SER A 288 -4.65 -15.79 27.62
CA SER A 288 -4.74 -14.47 27.03
C SER A 288 -4.89 -14.50 25.51
N THR A 289 -4.92 -15.65 24.91
CA THR A 289 -5.24 -15.80 23.48
C THR A 289 -6.74 -15.60 23.26
N PHE A 290 -7.13 -15.34 22.00
CA PHE A 290 -8.53 -15.20 21.65
C PHE A 290 -9.35 -16.45 22.07
N VAL A 291 -8.80 -17.64 21.82
CA VAL A 291 -9.39 -18.91 22.28
C VAL A 291 -9.54 -18.94 23.79
N GLY A 292 -8.47 -18.63 24.53
CA GLY A 292 -8.50 -18.60 25.99
C GLY A 292 -9.53 -17.62 26.54
N VAL A 293 -9.68 -16.46 25.93
CA VAL A 293 -10.68 -15.45 26.33
C VAL A 293 -12.10 -15.96 26.08
N LEU A 294 -12.40 -16.40 24.85
CA LEU A 294 -13.76 -16.85 24.47
C LEU A 294 -14.23 -18.08 25.20
N THR A 295 -13.32 -18.96 25.62
CA THR A 295 -13.61 -20.18 26.38
C THR A 295 -13.44 -20.02 27.88
N SER A 296 -13.14 -18.82 28.35
CA SER A 296 -12.97 -18.55 29.78
C SER A 296 -14.28 -18.54 30.53
N ARG A 297 -14.22 -18.93 31.81
CA ARG A 297 -15.37 -18.89 32.72
C ARG A 297 -15.98 -17.48 32.81
N GLU A 298 -15.14 -16.47 32.80
CA GLU A 298 -15.53 -15.07 32.92
C GLU A 298 -16.29 -14.60 31.67
N PHE A 299 -15.81 -14.95 30.49
CA PHE A 299 -16.48 -14.60 29.24
C PHE A 299 -17.81 -15.32 29.09
N LEU A 300 -17.85 -16.64 29.37
CA LEU A 300 -19.08 -17.43 29.29
C LEU A 300 -20.12 -16.90 30.29
N ALA A 301 -19.72 -16.52 31.50
CA ALA A 301 -20.62 -15.93 32.49
C ALA A 301 -21.26 -14.62 32.00
N ILE A 302 -20.48 -13.73 31.38
CA ILE A 302 -20.99 -12.47 30.81
C ILE A 302 -22.01 -12.74 29.70
N ARG A 303 -21.82 -13.82 28.95
CA ARG A 303 -22.71 -14.24 27.84
C ARG A 303 -23.91 -15.06 28.30
N GLY A 304 -24.03 -15.35 29.58
CA GLY A 304 -25.11 -16.21 30.12
C GLY A 304 -24.98 -17.68 29.74
N ILE A 305 -23.80 -18.09 29.28
CA ILE A 305 -23.52 -19.50 28.93
C ILE A 305 -23.07 -20.22 30.21
N PRO A 306 -23.53 -21.48 30.42
CA PRO A 306 -23.10 -22.22 31.60
C PRO A 306 -21.60 -22.36 31.72
N THR A 307 -21.05 -21.93 32.85
CA THR A 307 -19.59 -21.94 33.08
C THR A 307 -18.98 -23.34 33.19
N ALA A 308 -19.82 -24.37 33.20
CA ALA A 308 -19.38 -25.77 33.10
C ALA A 308 -18.69 -26.09 31.74
N PHE A 309 -18.94 -25.31 30.71
CA PHE A 309 -18.27 -25.44 29.41
C PHE A 309 -16.95 -24.68 29.34
N ALA A 310 -16.57 -23.96 30.40
CA ALA A 310 -15.30 -23.21 30.38
C ALA A 310 -14.10 -24.16 30.37
N LEU A 311 -13.17 -23.88 29.49
CA LEU A 311 -11.88 -24.59 29.44
C LEU A 311 -10.89 -24.05 30.49
N GLY A 312 -11.11 -22.86 31.00
CA GLY A 312 -10.26 -22.26 32.00
C GLY A 312 -10.80 -20.95 32.56
N SER A 313 -9.95 -20.19 33.23
CA SER A 313 -10.24 -18.87 33.77
C SER A 313 -9.14 -17.88 33.36
N LEU A 314 -9.52 -16.66 33.02
CA LEU A 314 -8.56 -15.60 32.71
C LEU A 314 -7.59 -15.33 33.87
N TYR A 315 -7.99 -15.65 35.08
CA TYR A 315 -7.23 -15.41 36.32
C TYR A 315 -6.62 -16.68 36.93
N GLY A 316 -6.92 -17.85 36.34
CA GLY A 316 -6.48 -19.16 36.82
C GLY A 316 -5.15 -19.62 36.21
N PRO A 317 -4.74 -20.85 36.55
CA PRO A 317 -3.66 -21.53 35.85
C PRO A 317 -3.99 -21.62 34.35
N ASP A 318 -2.94 -21.70 33.53
CA ASP A 318 -3.09 -21.83 32.07
C ASP A 318 -3.75 -23.17 31.74
N ALA A 319 -5.05 -23.11 31.39
CA ALA A 319 -5.85 -24.30 31.07
C ALA A 319 -5.55 -24.83 29.67
N LEU A 320 -4.93 -24.02 28.82
CA LEU A 320 -4.54 -24.37 27.46
C LEU A 320 -3.02 -24.61 27.38
N SER A 321 -2.46 -25.26 28.40
CA SER A 321 -1.00 -25.53 28.51
C SER A 321 -0.44 -26.32 27.33
N THR A 322 -1.27 -27.01 26.56
CA THR A 322 -0.89 -27.68 25.31
C THR A 322 -0.77 -26.71 24.14
N PHE A 323 -1.38 -25.54 24.27
CA PHE A 323 -1.26 -24.47 23.27
C PHE A 323 -0.08 -23.56 23.66
N GLN A 324 1.08 -23.82 23.08
CA GLN A 324 2.24 -22.97 23.26
C GLN A 324 2.33 -21.97 22.11
N PRO A 325 2.18 -20.67 22.37
CA PRO A 325 2.43 -19.66 21.35
C PRO A 325 3.85 -19.77 20.82
N ILE A 326 3.98 -19.82 19.51
CA ILE A 326 5.30 -19.92 18.87
C ILE A 326 5.95 -18.53 18.88
N ALA A 327 7.12 -18.39 19.47
CA ALA A 327 7.80 -17.11 19.61
C ALA A 327 8.33 -16.55 18.27
N ASP A 328 8.69 -17.41 17.33
CA ASP A 328 9.19 -16.99 16.02
C ASP A 328 8.09 -16.27 15.23
N PRO A 329 8.29 -15.00 14.82
CA PRO A 329 7.29 -14.22 14.10
C PRO A 329 6.98 -14.74 12.69
N ARG A 330 7.82 -15.63 12.14
CA ARG A 330 7.65 -16.22 10.81
C ARG A 330 7.24 -17.69 10.83
N VAL A 331 6.74 -18.17 11.97
CA VAL A 331 6.27 -19.55 12.14
C VAL A 331 4.89 -19.51 12.77
N VAL A 332 3.94 -20.22 12.19
CA VAL A 332 2.60 -20.45 12.72
C VAL A 332 2.31 -21.93 12.85
N ASN A 333 1.27 -22.29 13.57
CA ASN A 333 0.75 -23.65 13.64
C ASN A 333 -0.79 -23.55 13.58
N THR A 334 -1.33 -23.61 12.38
CA THR A 334 -2.77 -23.47 12.12
C THR A 334 -3.24 -24.56 11.18
N ASP A 335 -4.42 -25.10 11.43
CA ASP A 335 -5.06 -26.13 10.60
C ASP A 335 -5.89 -25.55 9.45
N TYR A 336 -5.82 -24.22 9.26
CA TYR A 336 -6.53 -23.50 8.23
C TYR A 336 -5.59 -22.68 7.35
N THR A 337 -5.64 -22.90 6.05
CA THR A 337 -4.94 -22.05 5.08
C THR A 337 -5.80 -20.81 4.79
N PRO A 338 -5.32 -19.60 5.09
CA PRO A 338 -6.04 -18.38 4.79
C PRO A 338 -6.20 -18.20 3.28
N THR A 339 -7.24 -17.50 2.88
CA THR A 339 -7.45 -17.12 1.49
C THR A 339 -7.75 -15.64 1.41
N TYR A 340 -7.20 -14.99 0.40
CA TYR A 340 -7.52 -13.61 0.08
C TYR A 340 -7.64 -13.47 -1.44
N PHE A 341 -8.80 -13.04 -1.88
CA PHE A 341 -9.09 -12.74 -3.28
C PHE A 341 -9.60 -11.32 -3.40
N SER A 342 -9.06 -10.59 -4.36
CA SER A 342 -9.56 -9.26 -4.71
C SER A 342 -9.51 -9.08 -6.23
N ASP A 343 -10.58 -8.57 -6.81
CA ASP A 343 -10.58 -8.09 -8.18
C ASP A 343 -11.26 -6.72 -8.28
N GLU A 344 -10.77 -5.91 -9.19
CA GLU A 344 -11.26 -4.55 -9.41
C GLU A 344 -11.28 -4.22 -10.89
N LEU A 345 -12.38 -3.64 -11.35
CA LEU A 345 -12.51 -3.00 -12.65
C LEU A 345 -12.82 -1.53 -12.45
N GLN A 346 -12.06 -0.65 -13.10
CA GLN A 346 -12.30 0.77 -13.09
C GLN A 346 -12.30 1.32 -14.52
N LEU A 347 -13.31 2.12 -14.84
CA LEU A 347 -13.40 2.86 -16.10
C LEU A 347 -13.53 4.34 -15.76
N GLN A 348 -12.67 5.16 -16.33
CA GLN A 348 -12.70 6.61 -16.15
C GLN A 348 -12.77 7.32 -17.50
N GLY A 349 -13.49 8.42 -17.53
CA GLY A 349 -13.53 9.34 -18.68
C GLY A 349 -13.48 10.77 -18.20
N ARG A 350 -12.68 11.60 -18.88
CA ARG A 350 -12.57 13.03 -18.62
C ARG A 350 -12.58 13.79 -19.95
N LEU A 351 -13.54 14.70 -20.10
CA LEU A 351 -13.63 15.65 -21.21
C LEU A 351 -13.34 17.04 -20.70
N GLU A 352 -12.38 17.71 -21.30
CA GLU A 352 -12.02 19.09 -21.01
C GLU A 352 -12.19 19.94 -22.28
N HIS A 353 -12.80 21.11 -22.13
CA HIS A 353 -12.94 22.05 -23.22
C HIS A 353 -12.78 23.50 -22.75
N SER A 354 -11.98 24.28 -23.49
CA SER A 354 -11.77 25.69 -23.23
C SER A 354 -12.61 26.54 -24.19
N PHE A 355 -13.50 27.36 -23.63
CA PHE A 355 -14.28 28.35 -24.35
C PHE A 355 -13.63 29.74 -24.25
N GLY A 356 -12.32 29.82 -24.31
CA GLY A 356 -11.53 31.02 -24.11
C GLY A 356 -11.35 31.34 -22.64
N ALA A 357 -12.18 32.19 -22.06
CA ALA A 357 -12.04 32.54 -20.63
C ALA A 357 -12.66 31.52 -19.67
N ILE A 358 -13.39 30.51 -20.16
CA ILE A 358 -14.09 29.53 -19.35
C ILE A 358 -13.58 28.13 -19.73
N ASN A 359 -13.05 27.41 -18.75
CA ASN A 359 -12.69 26.01 -18.89
C ASN A 359 -13.79 25.14 -18.27
N VAL A 360 -14.25 24.15 -19.01
CA VAL A 360 -15.26 23.17 -18.55
C VAL A 360 -14.61 21.80 -18.54
N SER A 361 -14.72 21.11 -17.40
CA SER A 361 -14.28 19.73 -17.25
C SER A 361 -15.47 18.88 -16.82
N LEU A 362 -15.69 17.76 -17.53
CA LEU A 362 -16.65 16.72 -17.18
C LEU A 362 -15.91 15.43 -16.94
N ALA A 363 -16.05 14.86 -15.75
CA ALA A 363 -15.44 13.59 -15.41
C ALA A 363 -16.47 12.58 -14.94
N GLY A 364 -16.28 11.32 -15.31
CA GLY A 364 -17.10 10.19 -14.88
C GLY A 364 -16.24 9.00 -14.54
N VAL A 365 -16.67 8.22 -13.54
CA VAL A 365 -16.01 6.99 -13.12
C VAL A 365 -17.07 5.89 -12.91
N TYR A 366 -16.74 4.70 -13.39
CA TYR A 366 -17.40 3.45 -13.01
C TYR A 366 -16.37 2.59 -12.30
N GLN A 367 -16.74 2.02 -11.17
CA GLN A 367 -15.89 1.14 -10.41
C GLN A 367 -16.71 -0.05 -9.90
N GLU A 368 -16.17 -1.25 -10.08
CA GLU A 368 -16.66 -2.50 -9.51
C GLU A 368 -15.50 -3.19 -8.82
N ALA A 369 -15.72 -3.65 -7.60
CA ALA A 369 -14.71 -4.34 -6.83
C ALA A 369 -15.33 -5.47 -6.02
N ARG A 370 -14.63 -6.62 -6.00
CA ARG A 370 -14.94 -7.76 -5.18
C ARG A 370 -13.77 -8.07 -4.29
N VAL A 371 -14.05 -8.32 -3.01
CA VAL A 371 -13.06 -8.84 -2.05
C VAL A 371 -13.69 -9.99 -1.31
N ASP A 372 -12.97 -11.10 -1.29
CA ASP A 372 -13.32 -12.31 -0.58
C ASP A 372 -12.11 -12.75 0.26
N SER A 373 -12.29 -12.92 1.56
CA SER A 373 -11.19 -13.34 2.43
C SER A 373 -11.68 -14.25 3.53
N SER A 374 -10.91 -15.28 3.80
CA SER A 374 -11.18 -16.23 4.86
C SER A 374 -9.92 -16.48 5.67
N GLN A 375 -10.05 -16.45 6.98
CA GLN A 375 -8.94 -16.71 7.89
C GLN A 375 -9.44 -17.40 9.15
N ASP A 376 -8.56 -18.14 9.80
CA ASP A 376 -8.84 -18.73 11.09
C ASP A 376 -8.67 -17.70 12.22
N TYR A 377 -9.72 -17.55 13.03
CA TYR A 377 -9.68 -16.64 14.18
C TYR A 377 -8.96 -17.22 15.39
N ASN A 378 -8.90 -18.53 15.51
CA ASN A 378 -8.25 -19.16 16.65
C ASN A 378 -6.73 -19.21 16.48
N LEU A 379 -6.22 -19.09 15.24
CA LEU A 379 -4.80 -19.08 14.87
C LEU A 379 -4.03 -20.27 15.46
N SER A 380 -4.70 -21.43 15.52
CA SER A 380 -4.18 -22.64 16.15
C SER A 380 -4.81 -23.88 15.52
N ILE A 381 -4.31 -25.06 15.90
CA ILE A 381 -4.85 -26.38 15.51
C ILE A 381 -6.01 -26.85 16.40
N GLN A 382 -6.64 -25.96 17.14
CA GLN A 382 -7.76 -26.28 18.02
C GLN A 382 -9.02 -26.55 17.20
N ASP A 383 -9.66 -27.69 17.43
CA ASP A 383 -10.89 -28.07 16.76
C ASP A 383 -12.01 -27.04 16.97
N ARG A 384 -12.69 -26.67 15.91
CA ARG A 384 -13.86 -25.77 15.91
C ARG A 384 -15.00 -26.22 16.82
N SER A 385 -15.08 -27.51 17.13
CA SER A 385 -16.07 -28.05 18.07
C SER A 385 -16.03 -27.39 19.46
N PHE A 386 -14.90 -26.82 19.86
CA PHE A 386 -14.78 -26.04 21.09
C PHE A 386 -15.62 -24.75 21.09
N PHE A 387 -15.91 -24.17 19.95
CA PHE A 387 -16.68 -22.93 19.87
C PHE A 387 -18.17 -23.14 19.58
N ALA A 388 -18.55 -24.28 19.04
CA ALA A 388 -19.91 -24.54 18.64
C ALA A 388 -20.95 -24.36 19.79
N PRO A 389 -20.69 -24.74 21.05
CA PRO A 389 -21.60 -24.47 22.14
C PRO A 389 -21.60 -23.02 22.63
N ALA A 390 -20.59 -22.24 22.33
CA ALA A 390 -20.44 -20.87 22.82
C ALA A 390 -20.95 -19.82 21.81
N LEU A 391 -21.13 -20.21 20.55
CA LEU A 391 -21.50 -19.30 19.46
C LEU A 391 -22.91 -19.57 18.91
N ASN A 392 -23.54 -20.70 19.24
CA ASN A 392 -24.95 -20.99 19.01
C ASN A 392 -25.77 -20.63 20.27
#